data_69c550ce5217527fa60b6370100fe8d3
#
_entry.id   69c550ce5217527fa60b6370100fe8d3
#
_cell.length_a   1.000
_cell.length_b   1.000
_cell.length_c   1.000
_cell.angle_alpha   90.00
_cell.angle_beta   90.00
_cell.angle_gamma   90.00
#
_symmetry.space_group_name_H-M   'P 1'
#
loop_
_entity.id
_entity.type
_entity.pdbx_description
1 polymer ?
#
loop_
_entity_poly.entity_id
_entity_poly.type
_entity_poly.pdbx_seq_one_letter_code
_entity_poly.pdbx_strand_id
1 'polypeptide(L)'
;MLEKSMGKSALMVALVTGNVIWGGYTVHAEEPNQVFTLDPMVVTATRTEKRDVDVPASTTILTSEDLKATGAQNLQVALGRVPGLIYKTFAPGGGAMGTMANEIAIRGVSNGTLIMLNGSPMNLRGKYFLDAIPIDSIAKVEIVKGGGSVLYGSEAMGGVINIITKQGFKNSVTAGVGNYGQQKYNATVSADKLSVGYNLEKWGKVDTISRSHDKGDKHTDMTSSHKNNLFLNYKINDNWNFLYNYFETNVKYDTWFDDGYKSVPKSGALQQNREYVTKQNLMQVTYQDDSVKGNLYYNQNKLMADGYTNYTTSGAYSGKMYDTDEKNRTYGADIQKKWEFGNKTNLILGSSYQNEFYDDYGKDGHKSPNQVTSRNIYAVYGQYDYKFDEKNEFIFGARETWTTGGYKDQNYDNFSMSGQYLHKLTENDSLYASVGQSFIMPTFSQMYGASDSAVSNPDLKIGRA
;
A
#
# COMPACT_ATOMS: atom_id res chain seq x y z
N MET A 1 -24.09 -12.67 -20.61
CA MET A 1 -22.70 -12.40 -20.20
C MET A 1 -22.36 -12.84 -18.75
N LEU A 2 -23.34 -13.07 -17.90
CA LEU A 2 -23.14 -13.51 -16.50
C LEU A 2 -22.74 -15.00 -16.34
N GLU A 3 -23.14 -15.87 -17.25
CA GLU A 3 -22.85 -17.32 -17.18
C GLU A 3 -21.39 -17.69 -17.46
N LYS A 4 -20.65 -16.91 -18.24
CA LYS A 4 -19.25 -17.22 -18.57
C LYS A 4 -18.24 -16.89 -17.42
N SER A 5 -18.61 -16.04 -16.48
CA SER A 5 -17.75 -15.68 -15.33
C SER A 5 -17.83 -16.70 -14.20
N MET A 6 -19.01 -17.29 -13.98
CA MET A 6 -19.21 -18.25 -12.90
C MET A 6 -18.47 -19.59 -13.13
N GLY A 7 -18.32 -20.03 -14.38
CA GLY A 7 -17.68 -21.30 -14.70
C GLY A 7 -16.19 -21.37 -14.39
N LYS A 8 -15.46 -20.27 -14.53
CA LYS A 8 -14.01 -20.25 -14.29
C LYS A 8 -13.66 -20.17 -12.79
N SER A 9 -14.46 -19.46 -12.00
CA SER A 9 -14.27 -19.37 -10.55
C SER A 9 -14.66 -20.66 -9.83
N ALA A 10 -15.70 -21.35 -10.30
CA ALA A 10 -16.13 -22.63 -9.76
C ALA A 10 -15.12 -23.76 -10.05
N LEU A 11 -14.44 -23.70 -11.19
CA LEU A 11 -13.44 -24.70 -11.57
C LEU A 11 -12.16 -24.59 -10.72
N MET A 12 -11.74 -23.38 -10.34
CA MET A 12 -10.60 -23.19 -9.44
C MET A 12 -10.87 -23.65 -8.00
N VAL A 13 -12.06 -23.40 -7.50
CA VAL A 13 -12.46 -23.89 -6.18
C VAL A 13 -12.57 -25.44 -6.16
N ALA A 14 -13.07 -26.03 -7.24
CA ALA A 14 -13.16 -27.49 -7.36
C ALA A 14 -11.77 -28.17 -7.45
N LEU A 15 -10.78 -27.55 -8.07
CA LEU A 15 -9.41 -28.09 -8.16
C LEU A 15 -8.69 -28.05 -6.80
N VAL A 16 -8.97 -27.07 -5.95
CA VAL A 16 -8.37 -26.96 -4.61
C VAL A 16 -9.09 -27.93 -3.62
N THR A 17 -10.39 -28.09 -3.75
CA THR A 17 -11.15 -29.00 -2.87
C THR A 17 -10.96 -30.49 -3.23
N GLY A 18 -10.71 -30.82 -4.49
CA GLY A 18 -10.54 -32.20 -4.95
C GLY A 18 -9.29 -32.90 -4.39
N ASN A 19 -8.23 -32.15 -4.08
CA ASN A 19 -7.00 -32.73 -3.52
C ASN A 19 -7.02 -32.84 -1.97
N VAL A 20 -7.93 -32.14 -1.30
CA VAL A 20 -8.04 -32.20 0.18
C VAL A 20 -8.82 -33.43 0.67
N ILE A 21 -9.66 -34.03 -0.19
CA ILE A 21 -10.58 -35.13 0.21
C ILE A 21 -9.91 -36.51 0.12
N TRP A 22 -8.77 -36.68 -0.56
CA TRP A 22 -8.18 -38.01 -0.80
C TRP A 22 -6.85 -38.31 -0.08
N GLY A 23 -6.37 -37.39 0.73
CA GLY A 23 -5.22 -37.67 1.61
C GLY A 23 -5.67 -37.73 3.05
N GLY A 24 -6.03 -38.89 3.55
CA GLY A 24 -6.32 -39.13 4.97
C GLY A 24 -5.06 -38.96 5.83
N TYR A 25 -4.72 -37.72 6.18
CA TYR A 25 -3.72 -37.42 7.21
C TYR A 25 -4.43 -37.28 8.54
N THR A 26 -4.13 -38.17 9.46
CA THR A 26 -4.46 -38.00 10.89
C THR A 26 -3.75 -36.75 11.38
N VAL A 27 -4.54 -35.74 11.74
CA VAL A 27 -4.02 -34.58 12.46
C VAL A 27 -3.67 -35.03 13.86
N HIS A 28 -2.40 -35.24 14.14
CA HIS A 28 -1.93 -35.26 15.52
C HIS A 28 -1.91 -33.81 16.02
N ALA A 29 -2.67 -33.56 17.08
CA ALA A 29 -2.53 -32.32 17.83
C ALA A 29 -1.16 -32.39 18.52
N GLU A 30 -0.18 -31.62 18.00
CA GLU A 30 1.04 -31.35 18.74
C GLU A 30 0.68 -30.55 20.00
N GLU A 31 1.20 -31.02 21.16
CA GLU A 31 1.14 -30.25 22.39
C GLU A 31 1.74 -28.85 22.17
N PRO A 32 1.23 -27.81 22.87
CA PRO A 32 1.73 -26.47 22.71
C PRO A 32 3.19 -26.42 23.16
N ASN A 33 4.12 -26.47 22.21
CA ASN A 33 5.50 -26.10 22.44
C ASN A 33 5.50 -24.73 23.13
N GLN A 34 6.27 -24.57 24.20
CA GLN A 34 6.52 -23.27 24.80
C GLN A 34 6.95 -22.30 23.69
N VAL A 35 6.06 -21.40 23.36
CA VAL A 35 6.35 -20.32 22.40
C VAL A 35 7.33 -19.38 23.10
N PHE A 36 8.62 -19.55 22.83
CA PHE A 36 9.58 -18.49 23.11
C PHE A 36 9.23 -17.33 22.18
N THR A 37 8.59 -16.32 22.71
CA THR A 37 8.42 -15.05 22.00
C THR A 37 9.80 -14.40 21.94
N LEU A 38 10.50 -14.60 20.81
CA LEU A 38 11.67 -13.80 20.50
C LEU A 38 11.22 -12.34 20.37
N ASP A 39 12.01 -11.42 20.90
CA ASP A 39 11.78 -9.99 20.72
C ASP A 39 11.55 -9.66 19.25
N PRO A 40 10.54 -8.87 18.92
CA PRO A 40 10.24 -8.57 17.52
C PRO A 40 11.44 -7.86 16.87
N MET A 41 11.90 -8.44 15.76
CA MET A 41 13.01 -7.89 14.98
C MET A 41 12.50 -6.90 13.94
N VAL A 42 13.10 -5.72 13.86
CA VAL A 42 12.80 -4.64 12.91
C VAL A 42 13.91 -4.55 11.87
N VAL A 43 13.54 -4.43 10.61
CA VAL A 43 14.49 -4.20 9.51
C VAL A 43 14.33 -2.79 8.93
N THR A 44 13.10 -2.29 8.90
CA THR A 44 12.76 -1.05 8.19
C THR A 44 13.42 0.20 8.79
N ALA A 45 13.60 0.26 10.09
CA ALA A 45 14.14 1.47 10.72
C ALA A 45 15.62 1.70 10.46
N THR A 46 16.40 0.63 10.23
CA THR A 46 17.87 0.69 10.12
C THR A 46 18.43 -0.06 8.92
N ARG A 47 17.58 -0.56 8.02
CA ARG A 47 17.92 -1.45 6.89
C ARG A 47 18.67 -2.73 7.28
N THR A 48 18.91 -2.93 8.56
CA THR A 48 19.47 -4.15 9.16
C THR A 48 18.50 -4.70 10.20
N GLU A 49 18.60 -5.98 10.47
CA GLU A 49 17.78 -6.63 11.48
C GLU A 49 18.28 -6.27 12.87
N LYS A 50 17.44 -5.60 13.67
CA LYS A 50 17.69 -5.23 15.05
C LYS A 50 16.47 -5.51 15.90
N ARG A 51 16.63 -5.74 17.21
CA ARG A 51 15.47 -5.76 18.13
C ARG A 51 14.87 -4.37 18.19
N ASP A 52 13.58 -4.27 18.44
CA ASP A 52 12.87 -2.98 18.52
C ASP A 52 13.52 -2.02 19.51
N VAL A 53 13.94 -2.52 20.69
CA VAL A 53 14.65 -1.76 21.72
C VAL A 53 16.01 -1.23 21.29
N ASP A 54 16.62 -1.83 20.27
CA ASP A 54 17.93 -1.45 19.72
C ASP A 54 17.83 -0.50 18.52
N VAL A 55 16.62 0.01 18.25
CA VAL A 55 16.34 0.90 17.11
C VAL A 55 16.11 2.32 17.62
N PRO A 56 16.90 3.32 17.18
CA PRO A 56 16.73 4.72 17.62
C PRO A 56 15.62 5.42 16.82
N ALA A 57 14.45 4.82 16.77
CA ALA A 57 13.27 5.35 16.08
C ALA A 57 11.98 4.91 16.81
N SER A 58 10.91 5.67 16.62
CA SER A 58 9.59 5.26 17.10
C SER A 58 9.01 4.22 16.14
N THR A 59 9.09 2.98 16.51
CA THR A 59 8.60 1.84 15.74
C THR A 59 7.33 1.25 16.32
N THR A 60 6.62 0.51 15.52
CA THR A 60 5.50 -0.35 15.92
C THR A 60 5.53 -1.57 15.01
N ILE A 61 5.54 -2.75 15.60
CA ILE A 61 5.49 -4.00 14.87
C ILE A 61 4.13 -4.64 15.14
N LEU A 62 3.43 -5.01 14.08
CA LEU A 62 2.22 -5.82 14.16
C LEU A 62 2.54 -7.18 13.56
N THR A 63 2.56 -8.21 14.39
CA THR A 63 2.72 -9.59 13.93
C THR A 63 1.45 -10.10 13.25
N SER A 64 1.52 -11.26 12.61
CA SER A 64 0.34 -11.93 12.06
C SER A 64 -0.74 -12.20 13.14
N GLU A 65 -0.30 -12.49 14.34
CA GLU A 65 -1.15 -12.72 15.52
C GLU A 65 -1.81 -11.42 15.98
N ASP A 66 -1.06 -10.32 16.07
CA ASP A 66 -1.59 -9.00 16.41
C ASP A 66 -2.64 -8.55 15.38
N LEU A 67 -2.35 -8.73 14.10
CA LEU A 67 -3.30 -8.41 13.02
C LEU A 67 -4.60 -9.19 13.17
N LYS A 68 -4.52 -10.50 13.47
CA LYS A 68 -5.70 -11.34 13.71
C LYS A 68 -6.44 -10.94 14.99
N ALA A 69 -5.72 -10.63 16.06
CA ALA A 69 -6.30 -10.21 17.33
C ALA A 69 -7.10 -8.91 17.21
N THR A 70 -6.79 -8.06 16.22
CA THR A 70 -7.63 -6.90 15.94
C THR A 70 -9.05 -7.26 15.50
N GLY A 71 -9.29 -8.46 14.98
CA GLY A 71 -10.54 -8.85 14.31
C GLY A 71 -10.80 -8.05 13.04
N ALA A 72 -9.80 -7.33 12.52
CA ALA A 72 -9.92 -6.55 11.30
C ALA A 72 -10.01 -7.46 10.07
N GLN A 73 -10.94 -7.13 9.18
CA GLN A 73 -11.14 -7.91 7.96
C GLN A 73 -10.14 -7.58 6.85
N ASN A 74 -9.47 -6.44 6.96
CA ASN A 74 -8.44 -5.97 6.03
C ASN A 74 -7.37 -5.19 6.77
N LEU A 75 -6.22 -5.02 6.11
CA LEU A 75 -5.05 -4.35 6.68
C LEU A 75 -5.33 -2.88 7.06
N GLN A 76 -6.16 -2.20 6.31
CA GLN A 76 -6.48 -0.80 6.57
C GLN A 76 -7.17 -0.60 7.92
N VAL A 77 -8.16 -1.43 8.21
CA VAL A 77 -8.88 -1.39 9.50
C VAL A 77 -7.92 -1.75 10.64
N ALA A 78 -7.01 -2.70 10.43
CA ALA A 78 -6.00 -3.05 11.41
C ALA A 78 -5.06 -1.87 11.70
N LEU A 79 -4.55 -1.21 10.66
CA LEU A 79 -3.67 -0.04 10.78
C LEU A 79 -4.36 1.16 11.41
N GLY A 80 -5.66 1.35 11.17
CA GLY A 80 -6.46 2.41 11.82
C GLY A 80 -6.57 2.29 13.34
N ARG A 81 -6.18 1.15 13.92
CA ARG A 81 -6.12 0.93 15.38
C ARG A 81 -4.75 1.21 15.99
N VAL A 82 -3.76 1.53 15.15
CA VAL A 82 -2.41 1.85 15.61
C VAL A 82 -2.34 3.30 16.08
N PRO A 83 -1.90 3.58 17.32
CA PRO A 83 -1.76 4.94 17.81
C PRO A 83 -0.86 5.79 16.90
N GLY A 84 -1.33 7.01 16.57
CA GLY A 84 -0.62 7.95 15.73
C GLY A 84 -0.76 7.72 14.21
N LEU A 85 -1.59 6.76 13.78
CA LEU A 85 -2.02 6.60 12.41
C LEU A 85 -3.46 7.08 12.24
N ILE A 86 -3.69 7.92 11.24
CA ILE A 86 -5.04 8.34 10.83
C ILE A 86 -5.27 7.77 9.43
N TYR A 87 -6.34 7.01 9.30
CA TYR A 87 -6.70 6.37 8.05
C TYR A 87 -8.04 6.94 7.53
N LYS A 88 -8.09 7.22 6.23
CA LYS A 88 -9.31 7.64 5.53
C LYS A 88 -9.70 6.59 4.50
N THR A 89 -10.97 6.22 4.50
CA THR A 89 -11.61 5.38 3.48
C THR A 89 -13.01 5.88 3.18
N PHE A 90 -13.53 5.59 1.99
CA PHE A 90 -14.86 6.06 1.57
C PHE A 90 -15.98 5.06 1.76
N ALA A 91 -15.68 3.78 1.88
CA ALA A 91 -16.72 2.76 1.87
C ALA A 91 -16.42 1.63 2.85
N PRO A 92 -17.46 0.88 3.26
CA PRO A 92 -17.32 -0.37 3.97
C PRO A 92 -16.40 -1.34 3.19
N GLY A 93 -15.60 -2.11 3.92
CA GLY A 93 -14.69 -3.07 3.29
C GLY A 93 -13.50 -2.43 2.56
N GLY A 94 -13.19 -1.15 2.79
CA GLY A 94 -12.06 -0.47 2.17
C GLY A 94 -12.26 -0.15 0.68
N GLY A 95 -13.45 -0.37 0.13
CA GLY A 95 -13.78 0.03 -1.23
C GLY A 95 -13.76 1.56 -1.32
N ALA A 96 -12.65 2.13 -1.75
CA ALA A 96 -12.59 3.53 -2.08
C ALA A 96 -13.30 3.76 -3.43
N MET A 97 -13.77 4.97 -3.65
CA MET A 97 -14.11 5.45 -4.99
C MET A 97 -12.84 5.41 -5.84
N GLY A 98 -12.58 4.26 -6.47
CA GLY A 98 -11.24 3.97 -6.94
C GLY A 98 -10.21 4.12 -5.81
N THR A 99 -8.98 3.98 -6.12
CA THR A 99 -7.87 4.05 -5.17
C THR A 99 -7.47 5.44 -4.75
N MET A 100 -8.17 6.44 -5.21
CA MET A 100 -7.78 7.83 -5.04
C MET A 100 -8.02 8.38 -3.63
N ALA A 101 -8.68 7.62 -2.77
CA ALA A 101 -9.14 8.11 -1.48
C ALA A 101 -8.54 7.40 -0.27
N ASN A 102 -7.69 6.39 -0.49
CA ASN A 102 -6.97 5.75 0.62
C ASN A 102 -5.77 6.62 1.01
N GLU A 103 -5.78 7.11 2.23
CA GLU A 103 -4.72 7.93 2.79
C GLU A 103 -4.43 7.49 4.21
N ILE A 104 -3.16 7.30 4.52
CA ILE A 104 -2.67 7.14 5.88
C ILE A 104 -1.79 8.34 6.21
N ALA A 105 -2.16 9.06 7.25
CA ALA A 105 -1.31 10.09 7.85
C ALA A 105 -0.63 9.52 9.08
N ILE A 106 0.67 9.65 9.16
CA ILE A 106 1.45 9.33 10.35
C ILE A 106 1.72 10.63 11.10
N ARG A 107 1.31 10.71 12.37
CA ARG A 107 1.45 11.91 13.21
C ARG A 107 0.89 13.19 12.57
N GLY A 108 -0.18 13.05 11.79
CA GLY A 108 -0.84 14.17 11.12
C GLY A 108 -0.20 14.62 9.80
N VAL A 109 0.89 13.98 9.36
CA VAL A 109 1.51 14.26 8.06
C VAL A 109 0.76 13.50 6.97
N SER A 110 -0.07 14.22 6.22
CA SER A 110 -0.75 13.70 5.04
C SER A 110 0.20 13.66 3.83
N ASN A 111 0.01 12.70 2.94
CA ASN A 111 0.80 12.54 1.70
C ASN A 111 2.33 12.36 1.92
N GLY A 112 2.75 11.96 3.11
CA GLY A 112 4.16 11.74 3.45
C GLY A 112 4.41 10.35 4.02
N THR A 113 3.55 9.38 3.72
CA THR A 113 3.70 7.99 4.18
C THR A 113 4.11 7.10 3.02
N LEU A 114 5.29 6.53 3.10
CA LEU A 114 5.75 5.51 2.17
C LEU A 114 5.23 4.14 2.59
N ILE A 115 4.50 3.49 1.71
CA ILE A 115 4.07 2.10 1.88
C ILE A 115 4.98 1.20 1.07
N MET A 116 5.47 0.13 1.69
CA MET A 116 6.32 -0.86 1.03
C MET A 116 5.75 -2.27 1.19
N LEU A 117 6.00 -3.11 0.21
CA LEU A 117 5.81 -4.56 0.28
C LEU A 117 7.17 -5.22 0.16
N ASN A 118 7.62 -5.91 1.22
CA ASN A 118 8.95 -6.53 1.32
C ASN A 118 10.09 -5.56 0.88
N GLY A 119 10.00 -4.29 1.27
CA GLY A 119 10.97 -3.26 0.93
C GLY A 119 10.81 -2.60 -0.45
N SER A 120 9.87 -3.03 -1.29
CA SER A 120 9.54 -2.35 -2.57
C SER A 120 8.46 -1.31 -2.38
N PRO A 121 8.60 -0.09 -2.92
CA PRO A 121 7.56 0.92 -2.89
C PRO A 121 6.25 0.47 -3.55
N MET A 122 5.14 0.66 -2.85
CA MET A 122 3.80 0.44 -3.39
C MET A 122 3.14 1.72 -3.86
N ASN A 123 3.66 2.88 -3.46
CA ASN A 123 3.10 4.16 -3.82
C ASN A 123 3.18 4.36 -5.34
N LEU A 124 2.04 4.75 -5.91
CA LEU A 124 1.90 5.15 -7.30
C LEU A 124 1.30 6.55 -7.28
N ARG A 125 2.08 7.56 -7.70
CA ARG A 125 1.69 8.98 -7.65
C ARG A 125 1.19 9.45 -6.25
N GLY A 126 1.82 9.00 -5.18
CA GLY A 126 1.41 9.32 -3.80
C GLY A 126 0.19 8.55 -3.28
N LYS A 127 -0.32 7.58 -4.05
CA LYS A 127 -1.45 6.72 -3.68
C LYS A 127 -1.01 5.26 -3.60
N TYR A 128 -1.73 4.47 -2.83
CA TYR A 128 -1.43 3.06 -2.62
C TYR A 128 -2.71 2.25 -2.36
N PHE A 129 -2.61 0.93 -2.50
CA PHE A 129 -3.71 0.00 -2.39
C PHE A 129 -3.45 -1.01 -1.30
N LEU A 130 -3.84 -0.73 -0.08
CA LEU A 130 -3.68 -1.70 1.01
C LEU A 130 -4.62 -2.89 0.87
N ASP A 131 -5.77 -2.71 0.23
CA ASP A 131 -6.71 -3.80 -0.08
C ASP A 131 -6.11 -4.86 -1.02
N ALA A 132 -5.06 -4.48 -1.77
CA ALA A 132 -4.38 -5.41 -2.65
C ALA A 132 -3.58 -6.49 -1.89
N ILE A 133 -3.33 -6.31 -0.60
CA ILE A 133 -2.55 -7.24 0.21
C ILE A 133 -3.48 -7.96 1.18
N PRO A 134 -3.73 -9.27 0.98
CA PRO A 134 -4.54 -10.05 1.89
C PRO A 134 -3.91 -10.11 3.28
N ILE A 135 -4.69 -9.84 4.32
CA ILE A 135 -4.19 -9.86 5.71
C ILE A 135 -3.57 -11.21 6.08
N ASP A 136 -4.10 -12.30 5.55
CA ASP A 136 -3.61 -13.66 5.80
C ASP A 136 -2.23 -13.94 5.15
N SER A 137 -1.83 -13.16 4.14
CA SER A 137 -0.51 -13.26 3.51
C SER A 137 0.58 -12.53 4.28
N ILE A 138 0.23 -11.76 5.31
CA ILE A 138 1.15 -10.89 6.04
C ILE A 138 1.79 -11.66 7.19
N ALA A 139 3.12 -11.62 7.25
CA ALA A 139 3.89 -12.12 8.39
C ALA A 139 3.96 -11.07 9.50
N LYS A 140 4.31 -9.84 9.13
CA LYS A 140 4.34 -8.69 10.04
C LYS A 140 4.22 -7.39 9.26
N VAL A 141 3.84 -6.32 9.96
CA VAL A 141 3.91 -4.95 9.47
C VAL A 141 4.84 -4.16 10.37
N GLU A 142 5.85 -3.55 9.80
CA GLU A 142 6.77 -2.65 10.49
C GLU A 142 6.40 -1.21 10.17
N ILE A 143 6.16 -0.40 11.19
CA ILE A 143 5.78 1.01 11.09
C ILE A 143 6.86 1.84 11.75
N VAL A 144 7.53 2.66 10.96
CA VAL A 144 8.53 3.63 11.44
C VAL A 144 7.90 5.01 11.38
N LYS A 145 7.77 5.66 12.54
CA LYS A 145 7.09 6.96 12.67
C LYS A 145 8.14 8.07 12.73
N GLY A 146 8.11 8.97 11.75
CA GLY A 146 9.05 10.07 11.58
C GLY A 146 9.83 9.97 10.28
N GLY A 147 10.69 10.93 10.01
CA GLY A 147 11.38 11.05 8.73
C GLY A 147 12.25 9.84 8.37
N GLY A 148 11.86 9.14 7.31
CA GLY A 148 12.60 8.00 6.73
C GLY A 148 13.28 8.31 5.40
N SER A 149 13.26 9.57 4.95
CA SER A 149 13.70 9.95 3.60
C SER A 149 15.17 9.67 3.33
N VAL A 150 16.03 9.70 4.33
CA VAL A 150 17.44 9.34 4.18
C VAL A 150 17.61 7.88 3.75
N LEU A 151 16.84 6.97 4.32
CA LEU A 151 16.94 5.55 3.95
C LEU A 151 16.10 5.20 2.73
N TYR A 152 14.91 5.81 2.57
CA TYR A 152 13.89 5.36 1.64
C TYR A 152 13.51 6.39 0.57
N GLY A 153 14.05 7.61 0.65
CA GLY A 153 13.83 8.67 -0.33
C GLY A 153 12.52 9.43 -0.14
N SER A 154 11.98 9.89 -1.26
CA SER A 154 10.73 10.66 -1.29
C SER A 154 9.55 9.89 -0.70
N GLU A 155 8.53 10.61 -0.24
CA GLU A 155 7.29 10.10 0.37
C GLU A 155 7.45 9.48 1.78
N ALA A 156 8.67 9.36 2.32
CA ALA A 156 8.93 8.88 3.67
C ALA A 156 9.06 10.01 4.71
N MET A 157 8.39 11.16 4.48
CA MET A 157 8.50 12.34 5.35
C MET A 157 7.78 12.13 6.70
N GLY A 158 6.59 11.56 6.69
CA GLY A 158 5.83 11.23 7.90
C GLY A 158 6.22 9.87 8.51
N GLY A 159 6.73 8.98 7.68
CA GLY A 159 7.14 7.65 8.09
C GLY A 159 7.04 6.61 6.98
N VAL A 160 7.34 5.39 7.37
CA VAL A 160 7.36 4.22 6.48
C VAL A 160 6.52 3.10 7.08
N ILE A 161 5.70 2.46 6.28
CA ILE A 161 4.97 1.24 6.62
C ILE A 161 5.46 0.15 5.67
N ASN A 162 6.17 -0.85 6.19
CA ASN A 162 6.65 -1.97 5.41
C ASN A 162 5.85 -3.23 5.75
N ILE A 163 5.15 -3.74 4.76
CA ILE A 163 4.35 -4.95 4.85
C ILE A 163 5.26 -6.12 4.45
N ILE A 164 5.51 -7.03 5.37
CA ILE A 164 6.36 -8.19 5.14
C ILE A 164 5.48 -9.42 5.01
N THR A 165 5.59 -10.11 3.88
CA THR A 165 4.75 -11.27 3.56
C THR A 165 5.32 -12.56 4.11
N LYS A 166 4.46 -13.54 4.35
CA LYS A 166 4.86 -14.91 4.70
C LYS A 166 5.56 -15.56 3.51
N GLN A 167 6.61 -16.31 3.79
CA GLN A 167 7.27 -17.14 2.78
C GLN A 167 6.55 -18.48 2.53
N GLY A 168 5.66 -18.87 3.44
CA GLY A 168 4.83 -20.06 3.32
C GLY A 168 3.48 -19.83 3.98
N PHE A 169 2.44 -20.48 3.49
CA PHE A 169 1.09 -20.44 4.05
C PHE A 169 0.72 -21.78 4.70
N LYS A 170 -0.11 -21.72 5.71
CA LYS A 170 -0.87 -22.94 6.11
C LYS A 170 -1.93 -23.18 5.04
N ASN A 171 -2.06 -24.42 4.58
CA ASN A 171 -3.13 -24.80 3.67
C ASN A 171 -4.47 -24.57 4.37
N SER A 172 -5.32 -23.73 3.78
CA SER A 172 -6.60 -23.38 4.38
C SER A 172 -7.62 -22.98 3.33
N VAL A 173 -8.87 -23.21 3.63
CA VAL A 173 -10.02 -22.67 2.91
C VAL A 173 -10.94 -22.03 3.94
N THR A 174 -11.33 -20.80 3.68
CA THR A 174 -12.24 -20.05 4.53
C THR A 174 -13.38 -19.50 3.71
N ALA A 175 -14.60 -19.62 4.19
CA ALA A 175 -15.78 -18.99 3.63
C ALA A 175 -16.50 -18.23 4.74
N GLY A 176 -17.01 -17.05 4.41
CA GLY A 176 -17.72 -16.19 5.35
C GLY A 176 -18.86 -15.44 4.67
N VAL A 177 -19.89 -15.13 5.44
CA VAL A 177 -21.00 -14.28 5.05
C VAL A 177 -21.19 -13.21 6.11
N GLY A 178 -21.67 -12.04 5.70
CA GLY A 178 -21.89 -10.92 6.59
C GLY A 178 -23.09 -10.06 6.18
N ASN A 179 -23.27 -8.96 6.88
CA ASN A 179 -24.32 -8.00 6.59
C ASN A 179 -24.13 -7.39 5.18
N TYR A 180 -25.19 -6.82 4.62
CA TYR A 180 -25.18 -6.20 3.30
C TYR A 180 -24.80 -7.15 2.16
N GLY A 181 -25.15 -8.44 2.28
CA GLY A 181 -24.81 -9.45 1.28
C GLY A 181 -23.31 -9.72 1.13
N GLN A 182 -22.52 -9.43 2.16
CA GLN A 182 -21.10 -9.73 2.15
C GLN A 182 -20.86 -11.23 2.03
N GLN A 183 -19.97 -11.60 1.12
CA GLN A 183 -19.44 -12.95 0.94
C GLN A 183 -17.92 -12.86 0.82
N LYS A 184 -17.23 -13.69 1.54
CA LYS A 184 -15.76 -13.76 1.53
C LYS A 184 -15.32 -15.21 1.36
N TYR A 185 -14.41 -15.43 0.44
CA TYR A 185 -13.79 -16.71 0.17
C TYR A 185 -12.28 -16.53 0.12
N ASN A 186 -11.57 -17.35 0.85
CA ASN A 186 -10.11 -17.36 0.89
C ASN A 186 -9.64 -18.80 0.76
N ALA A 187 -8.66 -19.03 -0.10
CA ALA A 187 -7.97 -20.30 -0.23
C ALA A 187 -6.47 -20.05 -0.27
N THR A 188 -5.72 -20.77 0.57
CA THR A 188 -4.26 -20.74 0.57
C THR A 188 -3.72 -22.16 0.49
N VAL A 189 -2.73 -22.34 -0.37
CA VAL A 189 -2.02 -23.61 -0.57
C VAL A 189 -0.53 -23.34 -0.64
N SER A 190 0.23 -24.15 0.09
CA SER A 190 1.69 -24.17 -0.01
C SER A 190 2.16 -25.60 -0.23
N ALA A 191 3.03 -25.76 -1.19
CA ALA A 191 3.70 -27.01 -1.52
C ALA A 191 5.16 -26.72 -1.83
N ASP A 192 6.07 -27.32 -1.05
CA ASP A 192 7.50 -27.11 -1.16
C ASP A 192 7.84 -25.60 -1.17
N LYS A 193 8.32 -25.09 -2.29
CA LYS A 193 8.79 -23.70 -2.47
C LYS A 193 7.70 -22.73 -2.94
N LEU A 194 6.53 -23.22 -3.33
CA LEU A 194 5.45 -22.43 -3.89
C LEU A 194 4.32 -22.24 -2.88
N SER A 195 3.91 -21.01 -2.71
CA SER A 195 2.72 -20.63 -1.95
C SER A 195 1.79 -19.79 -2.81
N VAL A 196 0.52 -20.16 -2.84
CA VAL A 196 -0.52 -19.47 -3.61
C VAL A 196 -1.69 -19.15 -2.68
N GLY A 197 -2.16 -17.92 -2.75
CA GLY A 197 -3.36 -17.46 -2.06
C GLY A 197 -4.34 -16.83 -3.04
N TYR A 198 -5.61 -17.16 -2.93
CA TYR A 198 -6.68 -16.52 -3.68
C TYR A 198 -7.76 -16.01 -2.74
N ASN A 199 -8.15 -14.76 -2.89
CA ASN A 199 -9.19 -14.11 -2.11
C ASN A 199 -10.26 -13.55 -3.04
N LEU A 200 -11.50 -13.78 -2.68
CA LEU A 200 -12.67 -13.20 -3.32
C LEU A 200 -13.55 -12.58 -2.24
N GLU A 201 -13.89 -11.31 -2.39
CA GLU A 201 -14.85 -10.63 -1.53
C GLU A 201 -15.90 -9.94 -2.38
N LYS A 202 -17.16 -10.08 -1.98
CA LYS A 202 -18.33 -9.43 -2.60
C LYS A 202 -19.13 -8.71 -1.56
N TRP A 203 -19.70 -7.59 -1.93
CA TRP A 203 -20.67 -6.84 -1.14
C TRP A 203 -21.90 -6.56 -2.00
N GLY A 204 -23.07 -6.69 -1.41
CA GLY A 204 -24.31 -6.18 -1.97
C GLY A 204 -24.47 -4.68 -1.70
N LYS A 205 -25.70 -4.23 -1.74
CA LYS A 205 -26.04 -2.82 -1.53
C LYS A 205 -25.77 -2.41 -0.07
N VAL A 206 -25.15 -1.24 0.08
CA VAL A 206 -25.02 -0.52 1.37
C VAL A 206 -25.57 0.86 1.17
N ASP A 207 -26.68 1.14 1.85
CA ASP A 207 -27.36 2.43 1.76
C ASP A 207 -26.60 3.49 2.57
N THR A 208 -26.56 4.68 2.02
CA THR A 208 -26.08 5.90 2.67
C THR A 208 -24.68 5.76 3.25
N ILE A 209 -23.70 5.39 2.42
CA ILE A 209 -22.29 5.36 2.82
C ILE A 209 -21.71 6.78 3.02
N SER A 210 -22.35 7.78 2.43
CA SER A 210 -21.97 9.19 2.52
C SER A 210 -23.19 10.10 2.37
N ARG A 211 -23.18 11.19 3.11
CA ARG A 211 -24.15 12.30 2.97
C ARG A 211 -23.41 13.60 2.71
N SER A 212 -23.98 14.45 1.88
CA SER A 212 -23.51 15.81 1.63
C SER A 212 -24.67 16.79 1.75
N HIS A 213 -24.42 17.88 2.48
CA HIS A 213 -25.35 19.01 2.61
C HIS A 213 -24.91 20.20 1.77
N ASP A 214 -23.79 20.08 1.04
CA ASP A 214 -23.31 21.14 0.17
C ASP A 214 -24.19 21.24 -1.08
N LYS A 215 -24.79 22.39 -1.28
CA LYS A 215 -25.74 22.69 -2.39
C LYS A 215 -26.94 21.73 -2.49
N GLY A 216 -27.44 21.27 -1.33
CA GLY A 216 -28.59 20.40 -1.16
C GLY A 216 -28.26 19.03 -0.57
N ASP A 217 -29.28 18.44 0.03
CA ASP A 217 -29.12 17.16 0.68
C ASP A 217 -29.00 16.04 -0.36
N LYS A 218 -27.95 15.25 -0.22
CA LYS A 218 -27.66 14.10 -1.08
C LYS A 218 -27.10 12.97 -0.25
N HIS A 219 -27.39 11.76 -0.68
CA HIS A 219 -26.71 10.57 -0.17
C HIS A 219 -26.10 9.76 -1.30
N THR A 220 -25.10 9.00 -0.97
CA THR A 220 -24.46 8.04 -1.89
C THR A 220 -24.61 6.65 -1.33
N ASP A 221 -25.12 5.74 -2.16
CA ASP A 221 -25.19 4.32 -1.89
C ASP A 221 -24.03 3.60 -2.59
N MET A 222 -23.49 2.59 -1.97
CA MET A 222 -22.70 1.59 -2.67
C MET A 222 -23.66 0.50 -3.17
N THR A 223 -23.79 0.32 -4.48
CA THR A 223 -24.74 -0.65 -5.05
C THR A 223 -24.15 -2.06 -5.08
N SER A 224 -22.85 -2.17 -5.26
CA SER A 224 -22.12 -3.43 -5.19
C SER A 224 -20.61 -3.19 -5.06
N SER A 225 -19.90 -4.16 -4.50
CA SER A 225 -18.45 -4.22 -4.56
C SER A 225 -17.99 -5.66 -4.80
N HIS A 226 -16.92 -5.80 -5.58
CA HIS A 226 -16.31 -7.07 -5.90
C HIS A 226 -14.80 -6.90 -5.87
N LYS A 227 -14.10 -7.75 -5.12
CA LYS A 227 -12.64 -7.76 -5.00
C LYS A 227 -12.09 -9.14 -5.29
N ASN A 228 -11.06 -9.21 -6.10
CA ASN A 228 -10.27 -10.42 -6.36
C ASN A 228 -8.82 -10.14 -6.06
N ASN A 229 -8.17 -11.08 -5.42
CA ASN A 229 -6.73 -11.04 -5.22
C ASN A 229 -6.13 -12.42 -5.44
N LEU A 230 -5.07 -12.48 -6.24
CA LEU A 230 -4.21 -13.66 -6.41
C LEU A 230 -2.82 -13.28 -5.91
N PHE A 231 -2.33 -14.00 -4.93
CA PHE A 231 -1.01 -13.84 -4.36
C PHE A 231 -0.20 -15.11 -4.58
N LEU A 232 1.00 -14.97 -5.11
CA LEU A 232 1.93 -16.06 -5.36
C LEU A 232 3.29 -15.69 -4.77
N ASN A 233 3.86 -16.60 -4.00
CA ASN A 233 5.21 -16.51 -3.48
C ASN A 233 5.98 -17.78 -3.84
N TYR A 234 7.14 -17.63 -4.48
CA TYR A 234 7.99 -18.73 -4.89
C TYR A 234 9.41 -18.55 -4.34
N LYS A 235 9.79 -19.42 -3.40
CA LYS A 235 11.14 -19.47 -2.85
C LYS A 235 12.04 -20.20 -3.85
N ILE A 236 12.78 -19.44 -4.68
CA ILE A 236 13.69 -20.01 -5.68
C ILE A 236 14.78 -20.83 -4.98
N ASN A 237 15.41 -20.24 -3.96
CA ASN A 237 16.34 -20.87 -3.02
C ASN A 237 16.39 -20.06 -1.72
N ASP A 238 17.37 -20.31 -0.85
CA ASP A 238 17.43 -19.65 0.48
C ASP A 238 17.66 -18.13 0.39
N ASN A 239 18.29 -17.66 -0.68
CA ASN A 239 18.60 -16.25 -0.90
C ASN A 239 17.64 -15.54 -1.84
N TRP A 240 17.03 -16.25 -2.78
CA TRP A 240 16.18 -15.67 -3.81
C TRP A 240 14.72 -16.00 -3.63
N ASN A 241 13.88 -14.98 -3.72
CA ASN A 241 12.43 -15.13 -3.66
C ASN A 241 11.75 -14.34 -4.80
N PHE A 242 10.69 -14.93 -5.36
CA PHE A 242 9.81 -14.27 -6.34
C PHE A 242 8.42 -14.11 -5.76
N LEU A 243 7.83 -12.93 -5.94
CA LEU A 243 6.48 -12.61 -5.53
C LEU A 243 5.71 -12.04 -6.71
N TYR A 244 4.48 -12.51 -6.87
CA TYR A 244 3.48 -11.91 -7.77
C TYR A 244 2.19 -11.66 -7.01
N ASN A 245 1.65 -10.47 -7.15
CA ASN A 245 0.35 -10.10 -6.59
C ASN A 245 -0.51 -9.44 -7.66
N TYR A 246 -1.66 -10.04 -7.94
CA TYR A 246 -2.71 -9.46 -8.76
C TYR A 246 -3.88 -9.04 -7.88
N PHE A 247 -4.39 -7.85 -8.10
CA PHE A 247 -5.56 -7.33 -7.43
C PHE A 247 -6.51 -6.70 -8.43
N GLU A 248 -7.80 -6.96 -8.28
CA GLU A 248 -8.86 -6.31 -9.02
C GLU A 248 -10.01 -5.97 -8.08
N THR A 249 -10.52 -4.76 -8.20
CA THR A 249 -11.76 -4.35 -7.54
C THR A 249 -12.68 -3.67 -8.54
N ASN A 250 -13.98 -3.94 -8.40
CA ASN A 250 -15.03 -3.25 -9.10
C ASN A 250 -16.06 -2.78 -8.08
N VAL A 251 -16.31 -1.48 -8.01
CA VAL A 251 -17.22 -0.88 -7.04
C VAL A 251 -18.16 0.07 -7.76
N LYS A 252 -19.46 -0.02 -7.46
CA LYS A 252 -20.51 0.81 -8.05
C LYS A 252 -21.16 1.69 -7.00
N TYR A 253 -21.41 2.93 -7.36
CA TYR A 253 -22.03 3.94 -6.51
C TYR A 253 -23.14 4.66 -7.25
N ASP A 254 -24.23 4.95 -6.52
CA ASP A 254 -25.32 5.81 -6.94
C ASP A 254 -25.45 6.97 -5.94
N THR A 255 -25.50 8.19 -6.44
CA THR A 255 -25.76 9.38 -5.63
C THR A 255 -27.15 9.92 -5.96
N TRP A 256 -27.94 10.13 -4.93
CA TRP A 256 -29.34 10.55 -5.00
C TRP A 256 -29.55 11.90 -4.36
N PHE A 257 -30.49 12.68 -4.87
CA PHE A 257 -30.98 13.86 -4.16
C PHE A 257 -31.99 13.46 -3.08
N ASP A 258 -31.80 13.95 -1.86
CA ASP A 258 -32.73 13.82 -0.75
C ASP A 258 -33.82 14.91 -0.79
N ASP A 259 -34.81 14.82 0.11
CA ASP A 259 -35.83 15.82 0.26
C ASP A 259 -35.28 17.18 0.67
N GLY A 260 -35.82 18.27 0.11
CA GLY A 260 -35.50 19.62 0.52
C GLY A 260 -34.75 20.50 -0.49
N TYR A 261 -34.43 19.98 -1.65
CA TYR A 261 -33.74 20.75 -2.69
C TYR A 261 -34.72 21.68 -3.43
N LYS A 262 -34.60 22.98 -3.26
CA LYS A 262 -35.59 23.98 -3.75
C LYS A 262 -35.66 24.18 -5.26
N SER A 263 -34.77 23.59 -6.07
CA SER A 263 -34.64 23.90 -7.50
C SER A 263 -34.39 22.71 -8.42
N VAL A 264 -34.70 21.48 -8.04
CA VAL A 264 -34.22 20.29 -8.71
C VAL A 264 -35.32 19.26 -8.90
N PRO A 265 -35.14 18.34 -9.86
CA PRO A 265 -36.10 17.25 -10.09
C PRO A 265 -36.40 16.54 -8.77
N LYS A 266 -37.62 16.03 -8.70
CA LYS A 266 -38.20 15.37 -7.51
C LYS A 266 -37.17 14.70 -6.62
N SER A 267 -37.30 14.94 -5.31
CA SER A 267 -36.73 14.10 -4.27
C SER A 267 -36.61 12.64 -4.72
N GLY A 268 -35.47 12.00 -4.50
CA GLY A 268 -35.21 10.66 -4.97
C GLY A 268 -34.71 10.56 -6.43
N ALA A 269 -34.38 11.67 -7.10
CA ALA A 269 -33.76 11.60 -8.41
C ALA A 269 -32.29 11.17 -8.35
N LEU A 270 -31.89 10.28 -9.22
CA LEU A 270 -30.50 9.85 -9.37
C LEU A 270 -29.65 10.99 -9.94
N GLN A 271 -28.77 11.56 -9.13
CA GLN A 271 -27.84 12.60 -9.56
C GLN A 271 -26.78 12.03 -10.50
N GLN A 272 -26.13 10.97 -10.06
CA GLN A 272 -25.06 10.31 -10.82
C GLN A 272 -24.91 8.85 -10.40
N ASN A 273 -24.41 8.07 -11.33
CA ASN A 273 -23.85 6.75 -11.02
C ASN A 273 -22.37 6.70 -11.40
N ARG A 274 -21.63 5.86 -10.77
CA ARG A 274 -20.20 5.63 -11.03
C ARG A 274 -19.87 4.16 -10.85
N GLU A 275 -19.11 3.63 -11.77
CA GLU A 275 -18.43 2.34 -11.65
C GLU A 275 -16.93 2.58 -11.69
N TYR A 276 -16.23 2.07 -10.70
CA TYR A 276 -14.77 2.14 -10.61
C TYR A 276 -14.20 0.73 -10.68
N VAL A 277 -13.33 0.50 -11.65
CA VAL A 277 -12.57 -0.75 -11.78
C VAL A 277 -11.11 -0.44 -11.62
N THR A 278 -10.50 -1.06 -10.63
CA THR A 278 -9.06 -0.95 -10.41
C THR A 278 -8.41 -2.32 -10.61
N LYS A 279 -7.31 -2.34 -11.35
CA LYS A 279 -6.47 -3.53 -11.52
C LYS A 279 -5.03 -3.19 -11.16
N GLN A 280 -4.41 -4.02 -10.35
CA GLN A 280 -3.01 -3.88 -9.99
C GLN A 280 -2.26 -5.18 -10.27
N ASN A 281 -1.05 -5.04 -10.82
CA ASN A 281 -0.07 -6.10 -10.94
C ASN A 281 1.20 -5.65 -10.23
N LEU A 282 1.67 -6.46 -9.29
CA LEU A 282 2.93 -6.25 -8.61
C LEU A 282 3.78 -7.51 -8.76
N MET A 283 5.00 -7.33 -9.23
CA MET A 283 6.02 -8.38 -9.34
C MET A 283 7.25 -7.94 -8.59
N GLN A 284 7.88 -8.87 -7.90
CA GLN A 284 9.09 -8.60 -7.14
C GLN A 284 10.02 -9.81 -7.17
N VAL A 285 11.31 -9.55 -7.33
CA VAL A 285 12.38 -10.51 -7.09
C VAL A 285 13.28 -9.94 -6.02
N THR A 286 13.45 -10.65 -4.94
CA THR A 286 14.35 -10.26 -3.84
C THR A 286 15.52 -11.20 -3.73
N TYR A 287 16.67 -10.64 -3.42
CA TYR A 287 17.86 -11.35 -3.00
C TYR A 287 18.27 -10.90 -1.59
N GLN A 288 18.61 -11.83 -0.75
CA GLN A 288 19.15 -11.53 0.58
C GLN A 288 20.14 -12.63 1.00
N ASP A 289 21.33 -12.22 1.40
CA ASP A 289 22.27 -13.00 2.19
C ASP A 289 22.70 -12.20 3.44
N ASP A 290 23.75 -12.63 4.13
CA ASP A 290 24.22 -11.99 5.37
C ASP A 290 24.70 -10.54 5.14
N SER A 291 25.15 -10.21 3.94
CA SER A 291 25.80 -8.94 3.63
C SER A 291 25.09 -8.12 2.54
N VAL A 292 24.42 -8.76 1.60
CA VAL A 292 23.82 -8.11 0.44
C VAL A 292 22.31 -8.28 0.47
N LYS A 293 21.59 -7.19 0.22
CA LYS A 293 20.14 -7.20 -0.07
C LYS A 293 19.92 -6.54 -1.41
N GLY A 294 19.10 -7.19 -2.23
CA GLY A 294 18.71 -6.69 -3.54
C GLY A 294 17.22 -6.86 -3.77
N ASN A 295 16.64 -5.95 -4.54
CA ASN A 295 15.22 -5.95 -4.85
C ASN A 295 15.00 -5.41 -6.27
N LEU A 296 14.31 -6.18 -7.09
CA LEU A 296 13.80 -5.77 -8.39
C LEU A 296 12.29 -5.81 -8.34
N TYR A 297 11.62 -4.75 -8.77
CA TYR A 297 10.18 -4.69 -8.69
C TYR A 297 9.54 -4.03 -9.90
N TYR A 298 8.30 -4.41 -10.16
CA TYR A 298 7.39 -3.82 -11.11
C TYR A 298 6.02 -3.69 -10.47
N ASN A 299 5.46 -2.50 -10.45
CA ASN A 299 4.13 -2.21 -9.93
C ASN A 299 3.34 -1.42 -10.98
N GLN A 300 2.21 -1.93 -11.40
CA GLN A 300 1.33 -1.28 -12.36
C GLN A 300 -0.09 -1.24 -11.81
N ASN A 301 -0.72 -0.10 -11.99
CA ASN A 301 -2.11 0.12 -11.68
C ASN A 301 -2.84 0.67 -12.89
N LYS A 302 -4.05 0.18 -13.10
CA LYS A 302 -5.01 0.72 -14.06
C LYS A 302 -6.30 1.02 -13.31
N LEU A 303 -6.73 2.28 -13.34
CA LEU A 303 -8.02 2.74 -12.85
C LEU A 303 -8.88 3.11 -14.04
N MET A 304 -10.05 2.49 -14.12
CA MET A 304 -11.11 2.83 -15.07
C MET A 304 -12.31 3.30 -14.26
N ALA A 305 -12.90 4.42 -14.65
CA ALA A 305 -14.13 4.90 -14.04
C ALA A 305 -15.09 5.33 -15.12
N ASP A 306 -16.31 4.83 -15.07
CA ASP A 306 -17.37 5.20 -15.99
C ASP A 306 -18.71 5.45 -15.27
N GLY A 307 -19.68 6.00 -15.98
CA GLY A 307 -21.01 6.28 -15.49
C GLY A 307 -21.65 7.52 -16.11
N TYR A 308 -22.74 7.97 -15.52
CA TYR A 308 -23.47 9.14 -15.99
C TYR A 308 -23.65 10.16 -14.86
N THR A 309 -23.55 11.43 -15.22
CA THR A 309 -23.98 12.56 -14.40
C THR A 309 -25.29 13.08 -15.00
N ASN A 310 -26.41 12.68 -14.41
CA ASN A 310 -27.73 13.11 -14.88
C ASN A 310 -27.98 14.57 -14.55
N TYR A 311 -27.52 15.01 -13.38
CA TYR A 311 -27.70 16.36 -12.91
C TYR A 311 -26.41 16.92 -12.30
N THR A 312 -26.15 18.20 -12.49
CA THR A 312 -25.05 18.91 -11.82
C THR A 312 -25.26 18.89 -10.31
N THR A 313 -24.24 19.29 -9.55
CA THR A 313 -24.38 19.46 -8.10
C THR A 313 -25.42 20.51 -7.69
N SER A 314 -25.74 21.46 -8.55
CA SER A 314 -26.81 22.46 -8.37
C SER A 314 -28.15 22.02 -8.92
N GLY A 315 -28.25 20.81 -9.50
CA GLY A 315 -29.50 20.20 -9.96
C GLY A 315 -29.93 20.53 -11.36
N ALA A 316 -29.15 21.24 -12.14
CA ALA A 316 -29.42 21.40 -13.56
C ALA A 316 -29.17 20.07 -14.29
N TYR A 317 -30.03 19.74 -15.27
CA TYR A 317 -29.83 18.56 -16.10
C TYR A 317 -28.49 18.63 -16.81
N SER A 318 -27.69 17.56 -16.73
CA SER A 318 -26.38 17.45 -17.34
C SER A 318 -26.34 16.43 -18.48
N GLY A 319 -26.84 15.21 -18.25
CA GLY A 319 -26.82 14.12 -19.21
C GLY A 319 -25.44 13.71 -19.69
N LYS A 320 -24.37 14.08 -18.93
CA LYS A 320 -23.00 13.81 -19.33
C LYS A 320 -22.55 12.41 -18.94
N MET A 321 -21.96 11.71 -19.88
CA MET A 321 -21.19 10.49 -19.61
C MET A 321 -19.91 10.86 -18.87
N TYR A 322 -19.51 10.02 -17.94
CA TYR A 322 -18.23 10.08 -17.26
C TYR A 322 -17.42 8.84 -17.64
N ASP A 323 -16.22 9.04 -18.16
CA ASP A 323 -15.33 7.96 -18.57
C ASP A 323 -13.86 8.42 -18.36
N THR A 324 -13.12 7.70 -17.57
CA THR A 324 -11.69 7.96 -17.35
C THR A 324 -10.92 6.65 -17.31
N ASP A 325 -9.73 6.66 -17.86
CA ASP A 325 -8.78 5.56 -17.84
C ASP A 325 -7.42 6.13 -17.41
N GLU A 326 -6.92 5.67 -16.28
CA GLU A 326 -5.66 6.11 -15.72
C GLU A 326 -4.74 4.92 -15.54
N LYS A 327 -3.51 5.04 -15.99
CA LYS A 327 -2.48 4.03 -15.87
C LYS A 327 -1.24 4.59 -15.18
N ASN A 328 -0.89 3.99 -14.07
CA ASN A 328 0.33 4.27 -13.34
C ASN A 328 1.24 3.04 -13.38
N ARG A 329 2.53 3.26 -13.51
CA ARG A 329 3.52 2.20 -13.49
C ARG A 329 4.78 2.69 -12.81
N THR A 330 5.34 1.86 -11.97
CA THR A 330 6.65 2.05 -11.37
C THR A 330 7.44 0.76 -11.50
N TYR A 331 8.67 0.84 -11.92
CA TYR A 331 9.61 -0.27 -11.83
C TYR A 331 10.95 0.24 -11.33
N GLY A 332 11.70 -0.62 -10.67
CA GLY A 332 12.97 -0.19 -10.12
C GLY A 332 13.79 -1.32 -9.55
N ALA A 333 14.95 -0.91 -9.07
CA ALA A 333 15.91 -1.76 -8.40
C ALA A 333 16.48 -1.03 -7.18
N ASP A 334 16.70 -1.76 -6.10
CA ASP A 334 17.45 -1.31 -4.94
C ASP A 334 18.45 -2.39 -4.59
N ILE A 335 19.70 -2.00 -4.34
CA ILE A 335 20.76 -2.90 -3.89
C ILE A 335 21.57 -2.24 -2.80
N GLN A 336 21.87 -2.99 -1.76
CA GLN A 336 22.74 -2.55 -0.69
C GLN A 336 23.69 -3.65 -0.25
N LYS A 337 24.84 -3.22 0.27
CA LYS A 337 25.81 -4.11 0.92
C LYS A 337 26.16 -3.58 2.28
N LYS A 338 26.25 -4.49 3.25
CA LYS A 338 26.70 -4.25 4.62
C LYS A 338 28.11 -4.78 4.78
N TRP A 339 28.94 -4.00 5.46
CA TRP A 339 30.26 -4.41 5.95
C TRP A 339 30.28 -4.27 7.46
N GLU A 340 30.83 -5.25 8.14
CA GLU A 340 31.02 -5.27 9.57
C GLU A 340 32.53 -5.13 9.88
N PHE A 341 32.87 -4.14 10.65
CA PHE A 341 34.26 -3.89 11.08
C PHE A 341 34.40 -4.17 12.58
N GLY A 342 34.71 -5.42 12.91
CA GLY A 342 34.65 -5.91 14.26
C GLY A 342 33.24 -5.87 14.84
N ASN A 343 33.15 -5.74 16.17
CA ASN A 343 31.83 -5.77 16.87
C ASN A 343 31.22 -4.38 17.06
N LYS A 344 31.90 -3.33 16.61
CA LYS A 344 31.50 -1.94 16.92
C LYS A 344 30.99 -1.15 15.74
N THR A 345 31.30 -1.53 14.53
CA THR A 345 31.06 -0.67 13.38
C THR A 345 30.42 -1.44 12.25
N ASN A 346 29.29 -0.90 11.73
CA ASN A 346 28.67 -1.37 10.50
C ASN A 346 28.62 -0.22 9.50
N LEU A 347 28.90 -0.52 8.24
CA LEU A 347 28.72 0.38 7.11
C LEU A 347 27.77 -0.27 6.11
N ILE A 348 26.73 0.45 5.73
CA ILE A 348 25.82 0.09 4.65
C ILE A 348 26.02 1.11 3.55
N LEU A 349 26.24 0.65 2.33
CA LEU A 349 26.18 1.48 1.13
C LEU A 349 25.19 0.84 0.15
N GLY A 350 24.42 1.67 -0.51
CA GLY A 350 23.43 1.20 -1.47
C GLY A 350 23.13 2.21 -2.55
N SER A 351 22.47 1.71 -3.57
CA SER A 351 21.95 2.52 -4.68
C SER A 351 20.57 2.06 -5.07
N SER A 352 19.75 2.97 -5.56
CA SER A 352 18.43 2.66 -6.07
C SER A 352 18.15 3.39 -7.38
N TYR A 353 17.37 2.72 -8.21
CA TYR A 353 16.81 3.27 -9.43
C TYR A 353 15.31 3.02 -9.46
N GLN A 354 14.54 4.02 -9.89
CA GLN A 354 13.10 3.91 -10.09
C GLN A 354 12.70 4.69 -11.32
N ASN A 355 11.86 4.10 -12.16
CA ASN A 355 11.13 4.82 -13.20
C ASN A 355 9.66 4.92 -12.80
N GLU A 356 9.13 6.11 -12.84
CA GLU A 356 7.71 6.40 -12.67
C GLU A 356 7.10 6.79 -14.00
N PHE A 357 5.93 6.25 -14.31
CA PHE A 357 5.16 6.53 -15.51
C PHE A 357 3.70 6.79 -15.14
N TYR A 358 3.14 7.82 -15.74
CA TYR A 358 1.77 8.24 -15.57
C TYR A 358 1.12 8.53 -16.92
N ASP A 359 -0.06 7.97 -17.13
CA ASP A 359 -0.89 8.17 -18.32
C ASP A 359 -2.33 8.33 -17.84
N ASP A 360 -2.91 9.49 -18.09
CA ASP A 360 -4.29 9.82 -17.76
C ASP A 360 -5.06 10.13 -19.05
N TYR A 361 -5.99 9.26 -19.37
CA TYR A 361 -6.82 9.35 -20.55
C TYR A 361 -8.29 9.54 -20.15
N GLY A 362 -8.75 10.80 -20.20
CA GLY A 362 -10.17 11.12 -20.06
C GLY A 362 -10.85 11.16 -21.42
N LYS A 363 -11.85 10.33 -21.65
CA LYS A 363 -12.61 10.32 -22.93
C LYS A 363 -13.70 11.39 -23.00
N ASP A 364 -14.13 11.93 -21.89
CA ASP A 364 -15.33 12.76 -21.83
C ASP A 364 -15.04 14.19 -21.40
N GLY A 365 -14.72 15.06 -22.38
CA GLY A 365 -14.84 16.51 -22.24
C GLY A 365 -14.13 17.21 -21.08
N HIS A 366 -13.74 16.49 -20.07
CA HIS A 366 -12.76 16.90 -19.09
C HIS A 366 -11.40 16.77 -19.74
N LYS A 367 -10.95 17.88 -20.27
CA LYS A 367 -9.61 18.03 -20.83
C LYS A 367 -8.58 17.93 -19.70
N SER A 368 -8.40 16.75 -19.12
CA SER A 368 -7.04 16.38 -18.77
C SER A 368 -6.32 16.34 -20.10
N PRO A 369 -5.39 17.21 -20.39
CA PRO A 369 -4.58 17.04 -21.56
C PRO A 369 -4.02 15.62 -21.43
N ASN A 370 -4.17 14.80 -22.46
CA ASN A 370 -3.59 13.47 -22.55
C ASN A 370 -2.12 13.57 -22.16
N GLN A 371 -1.79 13.38 -20.88
CA GLN A 371 -0.44 13.58 -20.41
C GLN A 371 0.15 12.22 -20.08
N VAL A 372 0.86 11.70 -21.03
CA VAL A 372 1.84 10.67 -20.80
C VAL A 372 3.09 11.36 -20.27
N THR A 373 3.49 11.04 -19.06
CA THR A 373 4.71 11.57 -18.48
C THR A 373 5.46 10.49 -17.70
N SER A 374 6.77 10.62 -17.66
CA SER A 374 7.64 9.72 -16.91
C SER A 374 8.83 10.49 -16.35
N ARG A 375 9.45 9.94 -15.32
CA ARG A 375 10.74 10.39 -14.81
C ARG A 375 11.53 9.20 -14.28
N ASN A 376 12.86 9.35 -14.33
CA ASN A 376 13.76 8.41 -13.66
C ASN A 376 14.24 9.05 -12.36
N ILE A 377 14.32 8.25 -11.32
CA ILE A 377 14.80 8.63 -9.99
C ILE A 377 15.99 7.75 -9.68
N TYR A 378 17.11 8.36 -9.36
CA TYR A 378 18.33 7.68 -8.95
C TYR A 378 18.69 8.10 -7.55
N ALA A 379 19.27 7.19 -6.78
CA ALA A 379 19.85 7.57 -5.52
C ALA A 379 21.05 6.70 -5.15
N VAL A 380 21.95 7.33 -4.40
CA VAL A 380 22.98 6.63 -3.62
C VAL A 380 22.79 6.99 -2.17
N TYR A 381 22.99 6.02 -1.28
CA TYR A 381 22.80 6.23 0.14
C TYR A 381 23.81 5.41 0.95
N GLY A 382 24.04 5.87 2.18
CA GLY A 382 24.88 5.18 3.11
C GLY A 382 24.40 5.36 4.55
N GLN A 383 24.71 4.38 5.37
CA GLN A 383 24.49 4.40 6.81
C GLN A 383 25.74 3.88 7.49
N TYR A 384 26.16 4.57 8.55
CA TYR A 384 27.29 4.22 9.37
C TYR A 384 26.83 4.09 10.81
N ASP A 385 26.91 2.87 11.36
CA ASP A 385 26.54 2.54 12.73
C ASP A 385 27.84 2.40 13.54
N TYR A 386 27.93 3.12 14.66
CA TYR A 386 29.07 3.08 15.54
C TYR A 386 28.65 2.84 17.00
N LYS A 387 28.99 1.68 17.52
CA LYS A 387 28.83 1.35 18.95
C LYS A 387 30.05 1.87 19.72
N PHE A 388 29.86 2.98 20.41
CA PHE A 388 30.90 3.53 21.27
C PHE A 388 31.25 2.53 22.38
N ASP A 389 30.22 1.98 23.03
CA ASP A 389 30.28 0.90 24.01
C ASP A 389 29.02 0.01 23.92
N GLU A 390 28.82 -0.88 24.90
CA GLU A 390 27.66 -1.80 24.93
C GLU A 390 26.30 -1.09 25.09
N LYS A 391 26.30 0.14 25.61
CA LYS A 391 25.09 0.92 25.87
C LYS A 391 24.86 2.05 24.88
N ASN A 392 25.89 2.53 24.23
CA ASN A 392 25.83 3.76 23.42
C ASN A 392 26.10 3.46 21.95
N GLU A 393 25.16 3.80 21.08
CA GLU A 393 25.28 3.64 19.65
C GLU A 393 24.91 4.96 18.92
N PHE A 394 25.72 5.32 17.93
CA PHE A 394 25.47 6.41 17.01
C PHE A 394 25.21 5.85 15.61
N ILE A 395 24.21 6.40 14.93
CA ILE A 395 23.88 6.05 13.55
C ILE A 395 23.85 7.32 12.72
N PHE A 396 24.62 7.35 11.64
CA PHE A 396 24.68 8.44 10.69
C PHE A 396 24.20 7.95 9.33
N GLY A 397 23.32 8.69 8.69
CA GLY A 397 22.81 8.39 7.36
C GLY A 397 22.98 9.56 6.42
N ALA A 398 23.24 9.27 5.14
CA ALA A 398 23.24 10.26 4.08
C ALA A 398 22.66 9.65 2.80
N ARG A 399 21.97 10.47 2.02
CA ARG A 399 21.37 10.10 0.74
C ARG A 399 21.44 11.27 -0.23
N GLU A 400 21.88 10.98 -1.44
CA GLU A 400 21.72 11.83 -2.61
C GLU A 400 20.66 11.24 -3.52
N THR A 401 19.72 12.05 -3.97
CA THR A 401 18.64 11.64 -4.88
C THR A 401 18.52 12.65 -6.00
N TRP A 402 18.53 12.20 -7.25
CA TRP A 402 18.32 13.05 -8.41
C TRP A 402 17.39 12.42 -9.41
N THR A 403 16.75 13.24 -10.24
CA THR A 403 15.82 12.79 -11.28
C THR A 403 16.33 13.19 -12.66
N THR A 404 15.90 12.45 -13.67
CA THR A 404 16.11 12.77 -15.08
C THR A 404 14.84 12.45 -15.88
N GLY A 405 14.72 13.04 -17.07
CA GLY A 405 13.60 12.78 -17.98
C GLY A 405 12.27 13.36 -17.48
N GLY A 406 12.31 14.32 -16.58
CA GLY A 406 11.12 15.05 -16.16
C GLY A 406 10.51 15.83 -17.32
N TYR A 407 9.18 15.94 -17.34
CA TYR A 407 8.45 16.71 -18.35
C TYR A 407 8.93 18.17 -18.35
N LYS A 408 9.24 18.72 -19.54
CA LYS A 408 9.83 20.07 -19.71
C LYS A 408 11.13 20.28 -18.93
N ASP A 409 11.96 19.23 -18.84
CA ASP A 409 13.25 19.25 -18.16
C ASP A 409 13.19 19.56 -16.64
N GLN A 410 12.03 19.39 -16.02
CA GLN A 410 11.90 19.54 -14.58
C GLN A 410 12.52 18.34 -13.85
N ASN A 411 13.78 18.50 -13.51
CA ASN A 411 14.52 17.55 -12.72
C ASN A 411 14.70 18.06 -11.28
N TYR A 412 14.80 17.15 -10.36
CA TYR A 412 14.97 17.42 -8.94
C TYR A 412 16.27 16.80 -8.45
N ASP A 413 16.82 17.44 -7.46
CA ASP A 413 18.05 17.06 -6.80
C ASP A 413 17.88 17.33 -5.30
N ASN A 414 18.23 16.37 -4.44
CA ASN A 414 18.11 16.53 -3.01
C ASN A 414 19.10 15.67 -2.25
N PHE A 415 19.99 16.35 -1.52
CA PHE A 415 20.82 15.74 -0.51
C PHE A 415 20.11 15.78 0.84
N SER A 416 20.14 14.67 1.58
CA SER A 416 19.59 14.57 2.93
C SER A 416 20.48 13.76 3.84
N MET A 417 20.53 14.13 5.12
CA MET A 417 21.30 13.45 6.14
C MET A 417 20.51 13.28 7.43
N SER A 418 20.92 12.32 8.23
CA SER A 418 20.37 12.05 9.56
C SER A 418 21.44 11.65 10.55
N GLY A 419 21.18 11.96 11.82
CA GLY A 419 21.97 11.49 12.95
C GLY A 419 21.06 10.96 14.03
N GLN A 420 21.43 9.84 14.61
CA GLN A 420 20.65 9.17 15.65
C GLN A 420 21.60 8.74 16.77
N TYR A 421 21.10 8.76 17.99
CA TYR A 421 21.79 8.28 19.17
C TYR A 421 20.87 7.40 19.98
N LEU A 422 21.37 6.24 20.40
CA LEU A 422 20.70 5.30 21.28
C LEU A 422 21.51 5.12 22.55
N HIS A 423 20.83 5.16 23.70
CA HIS A 423 21.37 4.80 24.99
C HIS A 423 20.53 3.70 25.64
N LYS A 424 21.15 2.54 25.89
CA LYS A 424 20.48 1.42 26.57
C LYS A 424 20.53 1.65 28.09
N LEU A 425 19.34 1.71 28.68
CA LEU A 425 19.18 1.78 30.13
C LEU A 425 19.27 0.37 30.75
N THR A 426 18.51 -0.55 30.15
CA THR A 426 18.46 -1.98 30.51
C THR A 426 18.52 -2.81 29.24
N GLU A 427 18.37 -4.12 29.33
CA GLU A 427 18.21 -4.98 28.15
C GLU A 427 16.89 -4.75 27.40
N ASN A 428 15.88 -4.21 28.07
CA ASN A 428 14.53 -4.02 27.54
C ASN A 428 14.12 -2.54 27.40
N ASP A 429 14.96 -1.62 27.88
CA ASP A 429 14.64 -0.18 27.83
C ASP A 429 15.78 0.62 27.23
N SER A 430 15.46 1.53 26.34
CA SER A 430 16.40 2.45 25.74
C SER A 430 15.84 3.87 25.65
N LEU A 431 16.74 4.83 25.61
CA LEU A 431 16.47 6.22 25.23
C LEU A 431 17.10 6.49 23.88
N TYR A 432 16.43 7.26 23.03
CA TYR A 432 17.02 7.68 21.77
C TYR A 432 16.72 9.14 21.46
N ALA A 433 17.58 9.73 20.66
CA ALA A 433 17.38 11.01 20.02
C ALA A 433 17.68 10.86 18.53
N SER A 434 16.86 11.49 17.69
CA SER A 434 17.05 11.47 16.24
C SER A 434 16.80 12.84 15.63
N VAL A 435 17.62 13.22 14.66
CA VAL A 435 17.44 14.39 13.81
C VAL A 435 17.72 13.98 12.37
N GLY A 436 16.91 14.45 11.44
CA GLY A 436 17.10 14.10 10.03
C GLY A 436 16.32 15.02 9.13
N GLN A 437 16.80 15.11 7.90
CA GLN A 437 16.12 15.83 6.82
C GLN A 437 15.19 14.90 6.09
N SER A 438 14.01 15.38 5.76
CA SER A 438 13.03 14.66 4.96
C SER A 438 12.58 15.48 3.78
N PHE A 439 12.20 14.82 2.70
CA PHE A 439 11.72 15.48 1.51
C PHE A 439 10.59 14.71 0.84
N ILE A 440 9.82 15.43 0.04
CA ILE A 440 8.78 14.87 -0.83
C ILE A 440 8.88 15.53 -2.21
N MET A 441 8.98 14.74 -3.25
CA MET A 441 8.92 15.21 -4.62
C MET A 441 7.46 15.42 -5.04
N PRO A 442 7.16 16.44 -5.85
CA PRO A 442 5.85 16.62 -6.43
C PRO A 442 5.42 15.39 -7.24
N THR A 443 4.18 14.98 -7.06
CA THR A 443 3.58 13.90 -7.86
C THR A 443 3.15 14.43 -9.23
N PHE A 444 3.07 13.55 -10.22
CA PHE A 444 2.58 13.94 -11.55
C PHE A 444 1.16 14.52 -11.50
N SER A 445 0.31 14.01 -10.61
CA SER A 445 -1.03 14.55 -10.40
C SER A 445 -1.04 16.00 -9.90
N GLN A 446 -0.10 16.37 -9.03
CA GLN A 446 0.04 17.75 -8.56
C GLN A 446 0.61 18.69 -9.63
N MET A 447 1.52 18.18 -10.44
CA MET A 447 2.18 18.98 -11.48
C MET A 447 1.32 19.15 -12.73
N TYR A 448 0.60 18.10 -13.12
CA TYR A 448 -0.05 18.01 -14.43
C TYR A 448 -1.52 17.61 -14.37
N GLY A 449 -1.99 17.04 -13.27
CA GLY A 449 -3.39 16.65 -13.10
C GLY A 449 -4.28 17.88 -13.01
N ALA A 450 -5.21 18.03 -13.94
CA ALA A 450 -6.26 19.04 -13.86
C ALA A 450 -7.59 18.36 -13.49
N SER A 451 -8.28 18.89 -12.50
CA SER A 451 -9.68 18.58 -12.23
C SER A 451 -10.44 19.89 -12.10
N ASP A 452 -11.76 19.85 -12.13
CA ASP A 452 -12.60 21.06 -11.92
C ASP A 452 -12.30 21.80 -10.61
N SER A 453 -11.60 21.15 -9.68
CA SER A 453 -11.24 21.65 -8.36
C SER A 453 -9.74 21.78 -8.11
N ALA A 454 -8.86 21.40 -9.05
CA ALA A 454 -7.43 21.44 -8.89
C ALA A 454 -6.74 22.03 -10.14
N VAL A 455 -5.92 23.04 -9.92
CA VAL A 455 -5.09 23.65 -10.98
C VAL A 455 -3.73 22.96 -10.96
N SER A 456 -3.31 22.43 -12.10
CA SER A 456 -1.95 21.89 -12.24
C SER A 456 -0.91 22.98 -12.04
N ASN A 457 0.16 22.66 -11.32
CA ASN A 457 1.29 23.56 -11.17
C ASN A 457 2.60 22.81 -11.53
N PRO A 458 3.06 22.92 -12.77
CA PRO A 458 4.30 22.29 -13.21
C PRO A 458 5.55 22.85 -12.53
N ASP A 459 5.48 24.02 -11.89
CA ASP A 459 6.63 24.68 -11.25
C ASP A 459 6.79 24.29 -9.76
N LEU A 460 6.06 23.27 -9.30
CA LEU A 460 6.19 22.77 -7.93
C LEU A 460 7.62 22.33 -7.63
N LYS A 461 8.10 22.69 -6.47
CA LYS A 461 9.41 22.31 -5.93
C LYS A 461 9.31 21.19 -4.91
N ILE A 462 10.45 20.60 -4.59
CA ILE A 462 10.57 19.62 -3.50
C ILE A 462 10.11 20.26 -2.19
N GLY A 463 9.18 19.58 -1.51
CA GLY A 463 8.87 19.85 -0.10
C GLY A 463 9.98 19.30 0.80
N ARG A 464 10.41 20.07 1.79
CA ARG A 464 11.45 19.68 2.77
C ARG A 464 10.95 19.88 4.19
N ALA A 465 11.38 18.98 5.10
CA ALA A 465 11.17 19.06 6.53
C ALA A 465 12.46 18.70 7.28
#